data_ff7b35ddbdc8fff755457d8194e0ccc6
#
_entry.id   ff7b35ddbdc8fff755457d8194e0ccc6
#
_cell.length_a   1.000
_cell.length_b   1.000
_cell.length_c   1.000
_cell.angle_alpha   90.00
_cell.angle_beta   90.00
_cell.angle_gamma   90.00
#
_symmetry.space_group_name_H-M   'P 1'
#
loop_
_entity.id
_entity.type
_entity.pdbx_description
1 polymer ?
#
loop_
_entity_poly.entity_id
_entity_poly.type
_entity_poly.pdbx_seq_one_letter_code
_entity_poly.pdbx_strand_id
1 'polypeptide(L)'
;MQRKEYYKNGYGVSVIDTDFSYGLELAVFIWTGSWDSKKNEPKEIKSYKLCYDTPITDDVLGYLDNKTLNSTIEEVKKLKGDCND
;
A
#
# COMPACT_ATOMS: atom_id res chain seq x y z
N MET A 1 3.34 -11.20 -11.00
CA MET A 1 4.05 -10.92 -9.74
C MET A 1 3.15 -10.16 -8.79
N GLN A 2 3.22 -10.47 -7.52
CA GLN A 2 2.48 -9.76 -6.50
C GLN A 2 3.42 -9.36 -5.37
N ARG A 3 3.32 -8.11 -4.92
CA ARG A 3 4.15 -7.58 -3.85
C ARG A 3 3.29 -6.80 -2.86
N LYS A 4 3.49 -7.02 -1.57
CA LYS A 4 2.85 -6.25 -0.51
C LYS A 4 3.93 -5.57 0.31
N GLU A 5 3.71 -4.31 0.64
CA GLU A 5 4.58 -3.55 1.53
C GLU A 5 3.75 -2.95 2.64
N TYR A 6 4.31 -2.97 3.85
CA TYR A 6 3.66 -2.49 5.06
C TYR A 6 4.49 -1.33 5.59
N TYR A 7 3.82 -0.25 5.98
CA TYR A 7 4.51 0.97 6.41
C TYR A 7 4.17 1.29 7.86
N LYS A 8 5.09 1.99 8.51
CA LYS A 8 5.00 2.32 9.94
C LYS A 8 3.75 3.14 10.27
N ASN A 9 3.23 3.91 9.31
CA ASN A 9 2.04 4.75 9.53
C ASN A 9 0.72 3.97 9.58
N GLY A 10 0.75 2.64 9.43
CA GLY A 10 -0.45 1.81 9.44
C GLY A 10 -1.06 1.59 8.07
N TYR A 11 -0.46 2.13 7.03
CA TYR A 11 -0.86 1.90 5.65
C TYR A 11 0.09 0.94 4.97
N GLY A 12 -0.30 0.46 3.82
CA GLY A 12 0.53 -0.36 2.97
C GLY A 12 -0.01 -0.39 1.56
N VAL A 13 0.71 -1.06 0.68
CA VAL A 13 0.32 -1.18 -0.72
C VAL A 13 0.42 -2.62 -1.17
N SER A 14 -0.50 -3.00 -2.05
CA SER A 14 -0.44 -4.26 -2.79
C SER A 14 -0.21 -3.91 -4.25
N VAL A 15 0.87 -4.41 -4.82
CA VAL A 15 1.24 -4.15 -6.21
C VAL A 15 1.15 -5.46 -6.98
N ILE A 16 0.43 -5.44 -8.09
CA ILE A 16 0.21 -6.62 -8.93
C ILE A 16 0.72 -6.32 -10.34
N ASP A 17 1.48 -7.27 -10.88
CA ASP A 17 1.96 -7.22 -12.25
C ASP A 17 1.75 -8.61 -12.83
N THR A 18 0.66 -8.80 -13.55
CA THR A 18 0.30 -10.09 -14.15
C THR A 18 0.10 -9.91 -15.66
N ASP A 19 0.05 -11.04 -16.36
CA ASP A 19 -0.21 -11.05 -17.80
C ASP A 19 -1.61 -10.51 -18.15
N PHE A 20 -2.51 -10.51 -17.19
CA PHE A 20 -3.88 -10.04 -17.37
C PHE A 20 -4.07 -8.58 -16.96
N SER A 21 -3.08 -7.97 -16.32
CA SER A 21 -3.13 -6.55 -15.99
C SER A 21 -2.49 -5.74 -17.13
N TYR A 22 -2.95 -4.51 -17.28
CA TYR A 22 -2.42 -3.60 -18.30
C TYR A 22 -1.35 -2.71 -17.65
N GLY A 23 -0.24 -3.35 -17.23
CA GLY A 23 0.82 -2.70 -16.50
C GLY A 23 0.72 -2.99 -15.00
N LEU A 24 1.33 -2.15 -14.19
CA LEU A 24 1.31 -2.30 -12.75
C LEU A 24 -0.01 -1.77 -12.17
N GLU A 25 -0.56 -2.51 -11.22
CA GLU A 25 -1.75 -2.10 -10.47
C GLU A 25 -1.40 -1.97 -9.00
N LEU A 26 -1.95 -0.95 -8.34
CA LEU A 26 -1.68 -0.68 -6.94
C LEU A 26 -2.98 -0.48 -6.17
N ALA A 27 -3.11 -1.14 -5.04
CA ALA A 27 -4.19 -0.93 -4.08
C ALA A 27 -3.59 -0.52 -2.74
N VAL A 28 -4.25 0.41 -2.06
CA VAL A 28 -3.85 0.87 -0.73
C VAL A 28 -4.64 0.09 0.31
N PHE A 29 -3.98 -0.32 1.38
CA PHE A 29 -4.65 -0.97 2.50
C PHE A 29 -4.18 -0.38 3.83
N ILE A 30 -4.93 -0.67 4.89
CA ILE A 30 -4.50 -0.45 6.26
C ILE A 30 -4.19 -1.81 6.88
N TRP A 31 -3.33 -1.82 7.87
CA TRP A 31 -2.97 -3.06 8.54
C TRP A 31 -2.84 -2.84 10.04
N THR A 32 -2.97 -3.93 10.79
CA THR A 32 -2.78 -3.93 12.24
C THR A 32 -1.70 -4.95 12.59
N GLY A 33 -0.99 -4.68 13.69
CA GLY A 33 0.10 -5.51 14.14
C GLY A 33 1.12 -4.69 14.89
N SER A 34 2.37 -5.10 14.86
CA SER A 34 3.46 -4.41 15.53
C SER A 34 4.58 -4.10 14.54
N TRP A 35 5.39 -3.11 14.89
CA TRP A 35 6.49 -2.62 14.08
C TRP A 35 7.80 -2.80 14.82
N ASP A 36 8.84 -3.25 14.12
CA ASP A 36 10.19 -3.39 14.66
C ASP A 36 11.00 -2.16 14.23
N SER A 37 11.18 -1.22 15.16
CA SER A 37 11.87 0.03 14.88
C SER A 37 13.36 -0.17 14.63
N LYS A 38 13.94 -1.24 15.17
CA LYS A 38 15.37 -1.51 14.99
C LYS A 38 15.66 -1.96 13.57
N LYS A 39 14.79 -2.81 13.02
CA LYS A 39 14.93 -3.31 11.65
C LYS A 39 14.20 -2.46 10.64
N ASN A 40 13.36 -1.53 11.11
CA ASN A 40 12.53 -0.67 10.27
C ASN A 40 11.63 -1.50 9.34
N GLU A 41 10.95 -2.49 9.93
CA GLU A 41 10.07 -3.38 9.20
C GLU A 41 8.93 -3.84 10.13
N PRO A 42 7.84 -4.38 9.58
CA PRO A 42 6.78 -4.93 10.41
C PRO A 42 7.28 -6.18 11.14
N LYS A 43 7.00 -6.25 12.45
CA LYS A 43 7.38 -7.40 13.28
C LYS A 43 6.29 -8.47 13.22
N GLU A 44 5.02 -8.06 13.30
CA GLU A 44 3.88 -8.95 13.25
C GLU A 44 2.75 -8.28 12.51
N ILE A 45 2.10 -9.01 11.62
CA ILE A 45 0.94 -8.52 10.89
C ILE A 45 -0.25 -9.36 11.31
N LYS A 46 -1.24 -8.74 11.96
CA LYS A 46 -2.43 -9.43 12.44
C LYS A 46 -3.52 -9.47 11.38
N SER A 47 -3.79 -8.35 10.74
CA SER A 47 -4.80 -8.28 9.69
C SER A 47 -4.53 -7.08 8.79
N TYR A 48 -5.17 -7.09 7.62
CA TYR A 48 -5.15 -5.93 6.74
C TYR A 48 -6.51 -5.81 6.04
N LYS A 49 -6.82 -4.60 5.58
CA LYS A 49 -8.08 -4.31 4.90
C LYS A 49 -7.81 -3.27 3.82
N LEU A 50 -8.35 -3.48 2.62
CA LEU A 50 -8.25 -2.50 1.55
C LEU A 50 -8.93 -1.20 1.97
N CYS A 51 -8.31 -0.09 1.61
CA CYS A 51 -8.81 1.25 1.93
C CYS A 51 -9.15 1.97 0.64
N TYR A 52 -10.41 2.30 0.46
CA TYR A 52 -10.91 3.00 -0.72
C TYR A 52 -11.14 4.48 -0.47
N ASP A 53 -10.79 4.96 0.71
CA ASP A 53 -11.05 6.34 1.13
C ASP A 53 -9.75 7.05 1.47
N THR A 54 -8.89 7.19 0.46
CA THR A 54 -7.66 7.96 0.60
C THR A 54 -7.63 9.05 -0.45
N PRO A 55 -6.86 10.15 -0.22
CA PRO A 55 -6.67 11.17 -1.25
C PRO A 55 -5.87 10.70 -2.45
N ILE A 56 -5.27 9.52 -2.37
CA ILE A 56 -4.44 8.95 -3.43
C ILE A 56 -5.29 8.13 -4.39
N THR A 57 -6.18 7.30 -3.84
CA THR A 57 -7.02 6.43 -4.65
C THR A 57 -8.26 6.02 -3.86
N ASP A 58 -9.39 5.95 -4.53
CA ASP A 58 -10.64 5.40 -4.01
C ASP A 58 -10.88 3.99 -4.56
N ASP A 59 -9.91 3.44 -5.27
CA ASP A 59 -9.96 2.11 -5.84
C ASP A 59 -8.52 1.68 -6.18
N VAL A 60 -8.39 0.67 -7.03
CA VAL A 60 -7.09 0.22 -7.51
C VAL A 60 -6.61 1.12 -8.63
N LEU A 61 -5.35 1.55 -8.55
CA LEU A 61 -4.72 2.30 -9.63
C LEU A 61 -4.10 1.32 -10.64
N GLY A 62 -4.38 1.53 -11.91
CA GLY A 62 -3.84 0.70 -12.98
C GLY A 62 -2.95 1.51 -13.94
N TYR A 63 -2.31 0.80 -14.86
CA TYR A 63 -1.46 1.39 -15.91
C TYR A 63 -0.28 2.20 -15.38
N LEU A 64 0.27 1.78 -14.22
CA LEU A 64 1.38 2.49 -13.60
C LEU A 64 2.70 2.10 -14.23
N ASP A 65 3.58 3.09 -14.42
CA ASP A 65 4.99 2.83 -14.67
C ASP A 65 5.77 2.87 -13.36
N ASN A 66 7.06 2.52 -13.39
CA ASN A 66 7.87 2.46 -12.18
C ASN A 66 8.01 3.84 -11.51
N LYS A 67 8.07 4.89 -12.29
CA LYS A 67 8.20 6.25 -11.75
C LYS A 67 6.93 6.67 -11.00
N THR A 68 5.78 6.46 -11.62
CA THR A 68 4.48 6.79 -11.01
C THR A 68 4.24 5.90 -9.79
N LEU A 69 4.59 4.62 -9.88
CA LEU A 69 4.47 3.69 -8.76
C LEU A 69 5.26 4.18 -7.55
N ASN A 70 6.53 4.54 -7.75
CA ASN A 70 7.39 5.01 -6.66
C ASN A 70 6.86 6.31 -6.05
N SER A 71 6.37 7.23 -6.87
CA SER A 71 5.78 8.48 -6.38
C SER A 71 4.54 8.21 -5.54
N THR A 72 3.69 7.29 -5.98
CA THR A 72 2.47 6.92 -5.26
C THR A 72 2.81 6.27 -3.92
N ILE A 73 3.79 5.39 -3.91
CA ILE A 73 4.25 4.73 -2.68
C ILE A 73 4.73 5.77 -1.67
N GLU A 74 5.49 6.77 -2.10
CA GLU A 74 5.95 7.83 -1.21
C GLU A 74 4.78 8.62 -0.63
N GLU A 75 3.72 8.85 -1.39
CA GLU A 75 2.53 9.51 -0.90
C GLU A 75 1.81 8.66 0.16
N VAL A 76 1.72 7.35 -0.05
CA VAL A 76 1.11 6.44 0.92
C VAL A 76 1.88 6.48 2.25
N LYS A 77 3.19 6.53 2.20
CA LYS A 77 4.03 6.60 3.40
C LYS A 77 3.80 7.87 4.21
N LYS A 78 3.25 8.91 3.60
CA LYS A 78 2.97 10.19 4.24
C LYS A 78 1.54 10.31 4.76
N LEU A 79 0.68 9.35 4.48
CA LEU A 79 -0.70 9.40 4.95
C LEU A 79 -0.77 9.36 6.48
N LYS A 80 -1.76 10.04 7.02
CA LYS A 80 -2.00 10.11 8.46
C LYS A 80 -3.46 9.80 8.76
N GLY A 81 -3.70 9.29 9.96
CA GLY A 81 -5.05 8.96 10.40
C GLY A 81 -5.46 7.56 9.95
N ASP A 82 -6.73 7.27 10.17
CA ASP A 82 -7.29 5.96 9.85
C ASP A 82 -8.11 6.04 8.56
N CYS A 83 -8.25 4.88 7.93
CA CYS A 83 -9.16 4.73 6.82
C CYS A 83 -10.60 4.73 7.35
N ASN A 84 -11.46 5.55 6.77
CA ASN A 84 -12.86 5.71 7.21
C ASN A 84 -13.83 4.75 6.51
N ASP A 85 -13.29 3.83 5.79
CA ASP A 85 -14.08 2.85 5.02
C ASP A 85 -14.79 1.85 5.92
#